data_c11fefed1e603521e0d02edcad574276
#
_entry.id   c11fefed1e603521e0d02edcad574276
#
_cell.length_a   1.000
_cell.length_b   1.000
_cell.length_c   1.000
_cell.angle_alpha   90.00
_cell.angle_beta   90.00
_cell.angle_gamma   90.00
#
_symmetry.space_group_name_H-M   'P 1'
#
loop_
_entity.id
_entity.type
_entity.pdbx_description
1 polymer ?
#
loop_
_entity_poly.entity_id
_entity_poly.type
_entity_poly.pdbx_seq_one_letter_code
_entity_poly.pdbx_strand_id
1 'polypeptide(L)'
;MRNTFILTLLLLLNIANISANIKNLNNNWKFFYGDIPEAKYVDFDDSEWKDIRIPHDWAFENGYSANASQKDKGGYLGGGIGWYRKEIYLTEKDLSDDFIFIDFEASYMNNQVWINGNFAGERPYGYIPFSFDIKKYLVEGRNIISVRVDNSMEPSARWYHGCGIYGNVSLRSHKNAFFEKDGIFITTPSKDKVCVNAKVISAEKSANYLAKLEIFDKAGKCKAQSETLEFSTNNNLSLIHISEPTRRSYIS
;
A
#
# COMPACT_ATOMS: atom_id res chain seq x y z
N MET A 1 -10.44 -63.58 -10.12
CA MET A 1 -11.04 -62.26 -9.81
C MET A 1 -9.95 -61.41 -9.17
N ARG A 2 -9.39 -60.41 -9.89
CA ARG A 2 -8.36 -59.51 -9.39
C ARG A 2 -9.06 -58.25 -8.91
N ASN A 3 -9.08 -58.02 -7.62
CA ASN A 3 -9.55 -56.77 -7.03
C ASN A 3 -8.52 -55.65 -7.30
N THR A 4 -8.85 -54.76 -8.21
CA THR A 4 -8.08 -53.55 -8.47
C THR A 4 -8.52 -52.50 -7.42
N PHE A 5 -7.69 -52.24 -6.41
CA PHE A 5 -7.87 -51.13 -5.52
C PHE A 5 -7.44 -49.83 -6.25
N ILE A 6 -8.39 -48.96 -6.53
CA ILE A 6 -8.12 -47.62 -7.01
C ILE A 6 -7.82 -46.76 -5.75
N LEU A 7 -6.54 -46.46 -5.53
CA LEU A 7 -6.09 -45.52 -4.51
C LEU A 7 -6.32 -44.11 -5.08
N THR A 8 -7.44 -43.47 -4.70
CA THR A 8 -7.67 -42.05 -5.01
C THR A 8 -6.87 -41.22 -4.02
N LEU A 9 -5.70 -40.76 -4.42
CA LEU A 9 -4.92 -39.79 -3.68
C LEU A 9 -5.59 -38.42 -3.84
N LEU A 10 -6.39 -37.99 -2.84
CA LEU A 10 -6.92 -36.63 -2.77
C LEU A 10 -5.78 -35.73 -2.30
N LEU A 11 -5.07 -35.11 -3.25
CA LEU A 11 -4.15 -34.00 -2.93
C LEU A 11 -5.03 -32.80 -2.55
N LEU A 12 -5.18 -32.55 -1.26
CA LEU A 12 -5.73 -31.29 -0.75
C LEU A 12 -4.70 -30.18 -1.02
N LEU A 13 -4.75 -29.60 -2.20
CA LEU A 13 -4.02 -28.38 -2.52
C LEU A 13 -4.65 -27.24 -1.69
N ASN A 14 -3.87 -26.62 -0.83
CA ASN A 14 -4.27 -25.39 -0.15
C ASN A 14 -4.45 -24.30 -1.20
N ILE A 15 -5.70 -24.05 -1.62
CA ILE A 15 -6.03 -22.87 -2.42
C ILE A 15 -6.01 -21.67 -1.47
N ALA A 16 -4.85 -21.03 -1.34
CA ALA A 16 -4.75 -19.78 -0.64
C ALA A 16 -5.43 -18.70 -1.50
N ASN A 17 -6.57 -18.19 -1.05
CA ASN A 17 -7.16 -16.99 -1.64
C ASN A 17 -6.24 -15.82 -1.31
N ILE A 18 -5.54 -15.28 -2.31
CA ILE A 18 -4.74 -14.07 -2.19
C ILE A 18 -5.71 -12.89 -2.16
N SER A 19 -6.09 -12.48 -0.97
CA SER A 19 -6.98 -11.34 -0.72
C SER A 19 -6.28 -10.33 0.18
N ALA A 20 -6.46 -9.04 -0.12
CA ALA A 20 -6.06 -7.95 0.76
C ALA A 20 -7.24 -7.53 1.63
N ASN A 21 -7.02 -7.35 2.92
CA ASN A 21 -7.94 -6.59 3.75
C ASN A 21 -7.44 -5.15 3.82
N ILE A 22 -8.26 -4.19 3.35
CA ILE A 22 -7.90 -2.78 3.30
C ILE A 22 -8.82 -1.98 4.22
N LYS A 23 -8.24 -1.33 5.22
CA LYS A 23 -8.95 -0.43 6.14
C LYS A 23 -8.51 1.01 5.87
N ASN A 24 -9.46 1.86 5.50
CA ASN A 24 -9.20 3.29 5.30
C ASN A 24 -8.91 3.98 6.64
N LEU A 25 -7.87 4.81 6.67
CA LEU A 25 -7.43 5.55 7.86
C LEU A 25 -7.59 7.07 7.75
N ASN A 26 -8.39 7.58 6.83
CA ASN A 26 -8.46 9.01 6.52
C ASN A 26 -9.08 9.88 7.62
N ASN A 27 -9.91 9.34 8.49
CA ASN A 27 -10.62 10.10 9.52
C ASN A 27 -9.85 10.16 10.85
N ASN A 28 -10.15 11.16 11.68
CA ASN A 28 -9.69 11.27 13.06
C ASN A 28 -8.16 11.31 13.18
N TRP A 29 -7.52 12.21 12.47
CA TRP A 29 -6.12 12.57 12.63
C TRP A 29 -6.01 13.83 13.48
N LYS A 30 -4.95 13.91 14.26
CA LYS A 30 -4.46 15.13 14.90
C LYS A 30 -3.36 15.74 14.05
N PHE A 31 -3.36 17.06 13.92
CA PHE A 31 -2.37 17.81 13.12
C PHE A 31 -1.81 19.00 13.88
N PHE A 32 -0.51 19.18 13.74
CA PHE A 32 0.21 20.36 14.25
C PHE A 32 1.14 20.92 13.16
N TYR A 33 1.06 22.23 12.93
CA TYR A 33 1.96 22.93 12.04
C TYR A 33 3.18 23.45 12.82
N GLY A 34 4.32 22.84 12.61
CA GLY A 34 5.58 23.08 13.32
C GLY A 34 6.37 21.80 13.47
N ASP A 35 7.58 21.88 14.03
CA ASP A 35 8.43 20.72 14.29
C ASP A 35 8.49 20.39 15.78
N ILE A 36 7.94 19.23 16.15
CA ILE A 36 7.96 18.69 17.51
C ILE A 36 8.44 17.23 17.44
N PRO A 37 9.75 16.98 17.50
CA PRO A 37 10.29 15.62 17.36
C PRO A 37 9.79 14.62 18.41
N GLU A 38 9.32 15.09 19.57
CA GLU A 38 8.74 14.28 20.64
C GLU A 38 7.39 13.68 20.26
N ALA A 39 6.72 14.22 19.24
CA ALA A 39 5.42 13.73 18.76
C ALA A 39 5.46 12.29 18.21
N LYS A 40 6.63 11.73 18.01
CA LYS A 40 6.80 10.30 17.66
C LYS A 40 6.48 9.36 18.83
N TYR A 41 6.58 9.81 20.08
CA TYR A 41 6.38 8.96 21.26
C TYR A 41 4.90 8.70 21.55
N VAL A 42 4.62 7.53 22.13
CA VAL A 42 3.23 7.07 22.38
C VAL A 42 2.51 7.93 23.40
N ASP A 43 3.23 8.38 24.42
CA ASP A 43 2.74 9.16 25.56
C ASP A 43 2.73 10.67 25.33
N PHE A 44 3.12 11.12 24.12
CA PHE A 44 3.03 12.54 23.75
C PHE A 44 1.57 13.01 23.79
N ASP A 45 1.32 14.12 24.47
CA ASP A 45 0.01 14.75 24.57
C ASP A 45 -0.27 15.60 23.31
N ASP A 46 -1.22 15.12 22.50
CA ASP A 46 -1.70 15.81 21.29
C ASP A 46 -3.14 16.36 21.44
N SER A 47 -3.62 16.52 22.68
CA SER A 47 -5.00 16.95 22.98
C SER A 47 -5.33 18.33 22.37
N GLU A 48 -4.36 19.26 22.37
CA GLU A 48 -4.50 20.61 21.83
C GLU A 48 -4.29 20.69 20.30
N TRP A 49 -3.96 19.57 19.66
CA TRP A 49 -3.76 19.54 18.21
C TRP A 49 -5.09 19.60 17.47
N LYS A 50 -5.05 20.16 16.26
CA LYS A 50 -6.21 20.29 15.40
C LYS A 50 -6.71 18.91 14.94
N ASP A 51 -8.00 18.64 15.08
CA ASP A 51 -8.65 17.50 14.46
C ASP A 51 -8.80 17.73 12.96
N ILE A 52 -8.34 16.78 12.17
CA ILE A 52 -8.40 16.85 10.72
C ILE A 52 -8.83 15.52 10.09
N ARG A 53 -9.15 15.62 8.81
CA ARG A 53 -9.36 14.48 7.90
C ARG A 53 -8.34 14.53 6.78
N ILE A 54 -7.84 13.37 6.35
CA ILE A 54 -7.02 13.20 5.16
C ILE A 54 -7.94 12.95 3.94
N PRO A 55 -7.63 13.46 2.76
CA PRO A 55 -6.48 14.31 2.37
C PRO A 55 -6.46 15.67 3.05
N HIS A 56 -5.24 16.14 3.39
CA HIS A 56 -5.04 17.40 4.09
C HIS A 56 -3.83 18.14 3.53
N ASP A 57 -3.98 19.45 3.36
CA ASP A 57 -2.96 20.36 2.86
C ASP A 57 -2.95 21.64 3.71
N TRP A 58 -1.94 21.76 4.59
CA TRP A 58 -1.87 22.89 5.52
C TRP A 58 -1.59 24.23 4.84
N ALA A 59 -0.96 24.23 3.66
CA ALA A 59 -0.66 25.49 2.99
C ALA A 59 -1.94 26.17 2.49
N PHE A 60 -2.92 25.41 2.01
CA PHE A 60 -4.25 25.92 1.69
C PHE A 60 -4.99 26.45 2.90
N GLU A 61 -4.89 25.77 4.04
CA GLU A 61 -5.54 26.21 5.29
C GLU A 61 -4.92 27.48 5.83
N ASN A 62 -3.59 27.63 5.76
CA ASN A 62 -2.86 28.84 6.19
C ASN A 62 -3.09 30.03 5.25
N GLY A 63 -3.54 29.75 4.02
CA GLY A 63 -3.88 30.77 3.03
C GLY A 63 -2.69 31.43 2.36
N TYR A 64 -3.00 32.37 1.46
CA TYR A 64 -2.01 33.09 0.68
C TYR A 64 -1.31 34.18 1.52
N SER A 65 0.01 34.29 1.34
CA SER A 65 0.83 35.31 2.01
C SER A 65 1.86 35.90 1.06
N ALA A 66 1.92 37.26 1.00
CA ALA A 66 2.99 37.97 0.29
C ALA A 66 4.38 37.63 0.84
N ASN A 67 4.44 37.17 2.10
CA ASN A 67 5.65 36.76 2.79
C ASN A 67 5.93 35.26 2.70
N ALA A 68 5.11 34.51 1.94
CA ALA A 68 5.38 33.09 1.67
C ALA A 68 6.76 32.97 1.04
N SER A 69 7.53 32.01 1.51
CA SER A 69 8.93 31.86 1.18
C SER A 69 9.17 31.63 -0.31
N GLN A 70 8.30 30.88 -0.98
CA GLN A 70 8.38 30.62 -2.42
C GLN A 70 7.70 31.68 -3.30
N LYS A 71 7.01 32.67 -2.70
CA LYS A 71 6.32 33.77 -3.40
C LYS A 71 5.52 33.26 -4.62
N ASP A 72 5.72 33.91 -5.78
CA ASP A 72 5.06 33.58 -7.05
C ASP A 72 5.35 32.14 -7.53
N LYS A 73 6.53 31.61 -7.24
CA LYS A 73 6.92 30.23 -7.63
C LYS A 73 6.11 29.14 -6.91
N GLY A 74 5.71 29.39 -5.68
CA GLY A 74 4.85 28.49 -4.90
C GLY A 74 3.39 28.95 -4.82
N GLY A 75 2.98 29.92 -5.66
CA GLY A 75 1.61 30.44 -5.65
C GLY A 75 1.27 31.22 -4.38
N TYR A 76 2.27 31.81 -3.73
CA TYR A 76 2.14 32.54 -2.44
C TYR A 76 1.63 31.69 -1.27
N LEU A 77 1.74 30.35 -1.38
CA LEU A 77 1.46 29.39 -0.31
C LEU A 77 2.78 28.98 0.36
N GLY A 78 2.75 28.81 1.68
CA GLY A 78 3.95 28.51 2.47
C GLY A 78 4.22 27.01 2.58
N GLY A 79 5.50 26.63 2.55
CA GLY A 79 5.97 25.29 2.95
C GLY A 79 5.94 25.08 4.46
N GLY A 80 6.93 24.38 5.00
CA GLY A 80 7.13 24.17 6.43
C GLY A 80 7.11 22.71 6.84
N ILE A 81 6.93 22.47 8.15
CA ILE A 81 6.89 21.14 8.73
C ILE A 81 5.53 20.93 9.37
N GLY A 82 4.95 19.77 9.15
CA GLY A 82 3.71 19.35 9.79
C GLY A 82 3.83 17.96 10.41
N TRP A 83 3.26 17.83 11.60
CA TRP A 83 3.13 16.56 12.28
C TRP A 83 1.68 16.07 12.28
N TYR A 84 1.53 14.80 12.01
CA TYR A 84 0.26 14.09 12.00
C TYR A 84 0.32 12.97 13.02
N ARG A 85 -0.72 12.81 13.81
CA ARG A 85 -0.86 11.69 14.73
C ARG A 85 -2.22 11.03 14.57
N LYS A 86 -2.23 9.71 14.67
CA LYS A 86 -3.46 8.93 14.60
C LYS A 86 -3.41 7.78 15.58
N GLU A 87 -4.47 7.67 16.37
CA GLU A 87 -4.73 6.52 17.20
C GLU A 87 -5.56 5.48 16.44
N ILE A 88 -5.18 4.22 16.53
CA ILE A 88 -5.94 3.09 16.02
C ILE A 88 -6.00 1.99 17.08
N TYR A 89 -7.09 1.24 17.07
CA TYR A 89 -7.27 0.05 17.93
C TYR A 89 -7.29 -1.19 17.05
N LEU A 90 -6.47 -2.16 17.40
CA LEU A 90 -6.34 -3.45 16.72
C LEU A 90 -6.66 -4.59 17.69
N THR A 91 -7.37 -5.59 17.19
CA THR A 91 -7.67 -6.82 17.89
C THR A 91 -6.63 -7.89 17.57
N GLU A 92 -6.58 -8.97 18.34
CA GLU A 92 -5.77 -10.16 18.02
C GLU A 92 -6.07 -10.66 16.60
N LYS A 93 -7.35 -10.62 16.17
CA LYS A 93 -7.76 -10.99 14.82
C LYS A 93 -7.12 -10.09 13.75
N ASP A 94 -7.07 -8.76 13.97
CA ASP A 94 -6.42 -7.83 13.04
C ASP A 94 -4.93 -8.12 12.92
N LEU A 95 -4.31 -8.59 13.99
CA LEU A 95 -2.90 -8.95 14.07
C LEU A 95 -2.59 -10.39 13.61
N SER A 96 -3.59 -11.19 13.26
CA SER A 96 -3.39 -12.57 12.82
C SER A 96 -2.87 -12.71 11.39
N ASP A 97 -2.93 -11.65 10.60
CA ASP A 97 -2.38 -11.61 9.25
C ASP A 97 -0.84 -11.58 9.29
N ASP A 98 -0.18 -12.23 8.34
CA ASP A 98 1.28 -12.37 8.32
C ASP A 98 1.99 -11.08 7.93
N PHE A 99 1.32 -10.24 7.13
CA PHE A 99 1.83 -8.97 6.63
C PHE A 99 0.83 -7.86 6.91
N ILE A 100 1.31 -6.74 7.47
CA ILE A 100 0.50 -5.54 7.71
C ILE A 100 1.29 -4.32 7.28
N PHE A 101 0.76 -3.60 6.29
CA PHE A 101 1.37 -2.40 5.73
C PHE A 101 0.55 -1.16 6.05
N ILE A 102 1.23 -0.04 6.23
CA ILE A 102 0.63 1.28 6.09
C ILE A 102 0.95 1.80 4.69
N ASP A 103 -0.09 2.15 3.94
CA ASP A 103 0.01 2.67 2.58
C ASP A 103 -0.34 4.15 2.55
N PHE A 104 0.49 4.95 1.90
CA PHE A 104 0.24 6.35 1.58
C PHE A 104 0.12 6.50 0.07
N GLU A 105 -0.99 7.06 -0.41
CA GLU A 105 -1.14 7.35 -1.84
C GLU A 105 -0.30 8.54 -2.28
N ALA A 106 -0.26 9.59 -1.46
CA ALA A 106 0.52 10.78 -1.73
C ALA A 106 0.76 11.60 -0.46
N SER A 107 2.00 12.08 -0.27
CA SER A 107 2.37 12.98 0.81
C SER A 107 3.62 13.77 0.44
N TYR A 108 3.56 15.11 0.47
CA TYR A 108 4.64 15.98 0.03
C TYR A 108 5.23 16.77 1.18
N MET A 109 6.52 16.60 1.52
CA MET A 109 7.55 15.64 1.11
C MET A 109 8.39 15.23 2.31
N ASN A 110 9.52 14.53 2.12
CA ASN A 110 10.43 14.09 3.20
C ASN A 110 9.69 13.47 4.38
N ASN A 111 8.82 12.53 4.04
CA ASN A 111 7.96 11.89 5.02
C ASN A 111 8.76 10.94 5.91
N GLN A 112 8.55 11.02 7.20
CA GLN A 112 9.06 10.08 8.20
C GLN A 112 7.89 9.51 8.98
N VAL A 113 7.86 8.20 9.19
CA VAL A 113 6.74 7.49 9.80
C VAL A 113 7.22 6.67 11.00
N TRP A 114 6.50 6.79 12.10
CA TRP A 114 6.70 5.98 13.32
C TRP A 114 5.41 5.25 13.69
N ILE A 115 5.57 4.06 14.22
CA ILE A 115 4.50 3.25 14.79
C ILE A 115 4.90 2.94 16.23
N ASN A 116 4.08 3.36 17.18
CA ASN A 116 4.35 3.17 18.61
C ASN A 116 5.77 3.64 19.01
N GLY A 117 6.20 4.78 18.47
CA GLY A 117 7.53 5.35 18.72
C GLY A 117 8.67 4.71 17.92
N ASN A 118 8.43 3.60 17.23
CA ASN A 118 9.44 2.91 16.43
C ASN A 118 9.45 3.46 14.99
N PHE A 119 10.63 3.79 14.48
CA PHE A 119 10.79 4.27 13.12
C PHE A 119 10.46 3.18 12.11
N ALA A 120 9.43 3.40 11.30
CA ALA A 120 8.97 2.47 10.28
C ALA A 120 9.66 2.71 8.93
N GLY A 121 9.97 3.97 8.61
CA GLY A 121 10.66 4.32 7.37
C GLY A 121 10.49 5.78 6.99
N GLU A 122 11.14 6.14 5.87
CA GLU A 122 11.08 7.48 5.29
C GLU A 122 10.85 7.44 3.78
N ARG A 123 10.25 8.50 3.25
CA ARG A 123 10.06 8.73 1.82
C ARG A 123 10.31 10.20 1.49
N PRO A 124 11.46 10.52 0.89
CA PRO A 124 11.79 11.88 0.50
C PRO A 124 10.92 12.43 -0.64
N TYR A 125 10.65 11.62 -1.66
CA TYR A 125 9.93 12.05 -2.87
C TYR A 125 8.42 12.03 -2.67
N GLY A 126 7.76 13.16 -2.99
CA GLY A 126 6.36 13.40 -2.65
C GLY A 126 5.31 13.00 -3.69
N TYR A 127 5.71 12.58 -4.91
CA TYR A 127 4.76 12.36 -6.02
C TYR A 127 4.42 10.89 -6.29
N ILE A 128 5.01 9.96 -5.56
CA ILE A 128 4.72 8.53 -5.73
C ILE A 128 4.17 7.93 -4.44
N PRO A 129 3.26 6.97 -4.53
CA PRO A 129 2.78 6.23 -3.39
C PRO A 129 3.92 5.45 -2.72
N PHE A 130 3.77 5.20 -1.42
CA PHE A 130 4.73 4.39 -0.67
C PHE A 130 4.04 3.57 0.42
N SER A 131 4.72 2.52 0.85
CA SER A 131 4.24 1.59 1.87
C SER A 131 5.37 1.21 2.80
N PHE A 132 5.05 0.98 4.08
CA PHE A 132 5.96 0.40 5.06
C PHE A 132 5.31 -0.83 5.69
N ASP A 133 6.08 -1.92 5.80
CA ASP A 133 5.69 -3.06 6.63
C ASP A 133 5.81 -2.66 8.11
N ILE A 134 4.67 -2.67 8.79
CA ILE A 134 4.58 -2.20 10.17
C ILE A 134 4.21 -3.31 11.16
N LYS A 135 3.99 -4.55 10.68
CA LYS A 135 3.54 -5.69 11.47
C LYS A 135 4.29 -5.83 12.80
N LYS A 136 5.62 -5.76 12.76
CA LYS A 136 6.50 -5.96 13.93
C LYS A 136 6.40 -4.88 15.01
N TYR A 137 5.78 -3.73 14.68
CA TYR A 137 5.63 -2.61 15.60
C TYR A 137 4.24 -2.50 16.22
N LEU A 138 3.27 -3.29 15.70
CA LEU A 138 1.89 -3.27 16.17
C LEU A 138 1.69 -4.15 17.39
N VAL A 139 0.78 -3.69 18.25
CA VAL A 139 0.36 -4.42 19.45
C VAL A 139 -1.17 -4.53 19.48
N GLU A 140 -1.68 -5.49 20.25
CA GLU A 140 -3.12 -5.56 20.54
C GLU A 140 -3.54 -4.34 21.36
N GLY A 141 -4.74 -3.81 21.05
CA GLY A 141 -5.27 -2.61 21.67
C GLY A 141 -4.83 -1.33 20.96
N ARG A 142 -4.39 -0.35 21.74
CA ARG A 142 -4.05 1.00 21.29
C ARG A 142 -2.72 1.05 20.56
N ASN A 143 -2.72 1.62 19.35
CA ASN A 143 -1.51 1.90 18.57
C ASN A 143 -1.51 3.35 18.11
N ILE A 144 -0.32 3.97 18.06
CA ILE A 144 -0.10 5.34 17.59
C ILE A 144 0.70 5.34 16.30
N ILE A 145 0.16 5.97 15.29
CA ILE A 145 0.84 6.30 14.03
C ILE A 145 1.24 7.78 14.11
N SER A 146 2.52 8.07 13.96
CA SER A 146 3.05 9.44 13.89
C SER A 146 3.74 9.65 12.55
N VAL A 147 3.45 10.78 11.89
CA VAL A 147 4.02 11.13 10.58
C VAL A 147 4.52 12.56 10.62
N ARG A 148 5.81 12.76 10.32
CA ARG A 148 6.41 14.07 10.08
C ARG A 148 6.52 14.27 8.58
N VAL A 149 6.01 15.39 8.10
CA VAL A 149 6.11 15.80 6.69
C VAL A 149 6.88 17.12 6.64
N ASP A 150 7.96 17.15 5.87
CA ASP A 150 8.85 18.31 5.81
C ASP A 150 8.95 18.88 4.40
N ASN A 151 8.23 19.96 4.14
CA ASN A 151 8.31 20.78 2.93
C ASN A 151 8.89 22.16 3.22
N SER A 152 9.91 22.22 4.09
CA SER A 152 10.57 23.48 4.47
C SER A 152 11.70 23.92 3.53
N MET A 153 12.21 22.99 2.70
CA MET A 153 13.32 23.27 1.77
C MET A 153 12.85 24.18 0.63
N GLU A 154 13.60 25.25 0.39
CA GLU A 154 13.27 26.26 -0.61
C GLU A 154 14.49 26.69 -1.45
N PRO A 155 14.24 26.99 -2.73
CA PRO A 155 13.01 26.83 -3.50
C PRO A 155 12.77 25.35 -3.82
N SER A 156 11.56 24.85 -3.56
CA SER A 156 11.25 23.42 -3.79
C SER A 156 10.78 23.12 -5.22
N ALA A 157 10.12 24.07 -5.88
CA ALA A 157 9.61 23.93 -7.25
C ALA A 157 9.32 25.30 -7.90
N ARG A 158 8.76 25.26 -9.13
CA ARG A 158 8.27 26.44 -9.88
C ARG A 158 6.76 26.56 -9.86
N TRP A 159 6.08 25.69 -9.15
CA TRP A 159 4.61 25.64 -9.03
C TRP A 159 4.25 25.08 -7.65
N TYR A 160 3.00 25.25 -7.30
CA TYR A 160 2.44 24.64 -6.09
C TYR A 160 2.31 23.11 -6.26
N HIS A 161 2.71 22.34 -5.23
CA HIS A 161 2.76 20.87 -5.29
C HIS A 161 2.12 20.18 -4.07
N GLY A 162 1.45 20.93 -3.21
CA GLY A 162 0.85 20.41 -1.98
C GLY A 162 1.79 20.47 -0.77
N CYS A 163 1.21 20.43 0.41
CA CYS A 163 1.93 20.39 1.69
C CYS A 163 1.18 19.47 2.65
N GLY A 164 1.74 18.31 2.96
CA GLY A 164 1.13 17.37 3.87
C GLY A 164 0.71 16.06 3.23
N ILE A 165 -0.18 15.35 3.88
CA ILE A 165 -0.71 14.07 3.40
C ILE A 165 -1.91 14.36 2.50
N TYR A 166 -1.66 14.58 1.20
CA TYR A 166 -2.67 15.00 0.23
C TYR A 166 -3.31 13.85 -0.55
N GLY A 167 -2.96 12.60 -0.25
CA GLY A 167 -3.60 11.37 -0.74
C GLY A 167 -4.18 10.56 0.42
N ASN A 168 -4.85 9.46 0.10
CA ASN A 168 -5.42 8.58 1.10
C ASN A 168 -4.34 7.83 1.89
N VAL A 169 -4.69 7.46 3.13
CA VAL A 169 -3.89 6.53 3.97
C VAL A 169 -4.73 5.32 4.30
N SER A 170 -4.14 4.13 4.20
CA SER A 170 -4.81 2.88 4.53
C SER A 170 -3.90 1.90 5.25
N LEU A 171 -4.51 1.02 6.03
CA LEU A 171 -3.89 -0.19 6.55
C LEU A 171 -4.27 -1.33 5.61
N ARG A 172 -3.28 -2.03 5.10
CA ARG A 172 -3.46 -3.18 4.20
C ARG A 172 -2.82 -4.41 4.82
N SER A 173 -3.59 -5.49 4.93
CA SER A 173 -3.05 -6.73 5.47
C SER A 173 -3.26 -7.92 4.53
N HIS A 174 -2.39 -8.91 4.67
CA HIS A 174 -2.41 -10.15 3.91
C HIS A 174 -2.07 -11.33 4.79
N LYS A 175 -2.71 -12.45 4.50
CA LYS A 175 -2.42 -13.74 5.11
C LYS A 175 -1.76 -14.66 4.09
N ASN A 176 -0.76 -15.43 4.52
CA ASN A 176 -0.01 -16.41 3.74
C ASN A 176 0.82 -15.83 2.60
N ALA A 177 0.19 -15.25 1.58
CA ALA A 177 0.88 -14.71 0.40
C ALA A 177 0.10 -13.56 -0.23
N PHE A 178 0.81 -12.73 -1.03
CA PHE A 178 0.19 -11.65 -1.80
C PHE A 178 1.05 -11.28 -3.02
N PHE A 179 0.42 -10.61 -4.01
CA PHE A 179 1.16 -9.97 -5.09
C PHE A 179 1.82 -8.70 -4.56
N GLU A 180 3.13 -8.56 -4.82
CA GLU A 180 3.84 -7.33 -4.47
C GLU A 180 3.10 -6.12 -5.06
N LYS A 181 3.04 -5.01 -4.29
CA LYS A 181 2.47 -3.77 -4.79
C LYS A 181 3.25 -3.32 -6.03
N ASP A 182 2.53 -2.99 -7.12
CA ASP A 182 3.11 -2.71 -8.44
C ASP A 182 3.94 -3.85 -9.04
N GLY A 183 3.83 -5.06 -8.50
CA GLY A 183 4.54 -6.26 -8.92
C GLY A 183 3.87 -7.06 -10.05
N ILE A 184 2.77 -6.56 -10.63
CA ILE A 184 2.09 -7.17 -11.77
C ILE A 184 2.37 -6.34 -13.01
N PHE A 185 3.00 -6.95 -14.00
CA PHE A 185 3.31 -6.31 -15.28
C PHE A 185 2.67 -7.07 -16.44
N ILE A 186 1.79 -6.39 -17.19
CA ILE A 186 1.00 -6.97 -18.29
C ILE A 186 1.51 -6.40 -19.60
N THR A 187 1.79 -7.29 -20.56
CA THR A 187 2.16 -6.91 -21.93
C THR A 187 1.28 -7.64 -22.94
N THR A 188 1.09 -7.01 -24.10
CA THR A 188 0.38 -7.54 -25.25
C THR A 188 1.30 -7.54 -26.47
N PRO A 189 2.24 -8.51 -26.56
CA PRO A 189 3.23 -8.54 -27.64
C PRO A 189 2.63 -8.72 -29.04
N SER A 190 1.40 -9.25 -29.13
CA SER A 190 0.63 -9.31 -30.36
C SER A 190 -0.87 -9.16 -30.05
N LYS A 191 -1.71 -9.04 -31.11
CA LYS A 191 -3.18 -8.87 -30.97
C LYS A 191 -3.89 -10.06 -30.33
N ASP A 192 -3.25 -11.20 -30.29
CA ASP A 192 -3.77 -12.49 -29.86
C ASP A 192 -2.98 -13.09 -28.69
N LYS A 193 -2.12 -12.30 -28.06
CA LYS A 193 -1.29 -12.77 -26.94
C LYS A 193 -1.22 -11.76 -25.81
N VAL A 194 -1.51 -12.23 -24.59
CA VAL A 194 -1.30 -11.48 -23.33
C VAL A 194 -0.24 -12.21 -22.52
N CYS A 195 0.71 -11.46 -22.00
CA CYS A 195 1.72 -11.98 -21.07
C CYS A 195 1.61 -11.21 -19.75
N VAL A 196 1.62 -11.94 -18.64
CA VAL A 196 1.59 -11.40 -17.29
C VAL A 196 2.82 -11.87 -16.53
N ASN A 197 3.60 -10.91 -16.03
CA ASN A 197 4.65 -11.18 -15.04
C ASN A 197 4.11 -10.71 -13.68
N ALA A 198 4.13 -11.57 -12.69
CA ALA A 198 3.65 -11.25 -11.36
C ALA A 198 4.67 -11.66 -10.30
N LYS A 199 4.90 -10.78 -9.32
CA LYS A 199 5.78 -11.04 -8.19
C LYS A 199 4.93 -11.38 -6.98
N VAL A 200 5.12 -12.59 -6.43
CA VAL A 200 4.41 -13.10 -5.25
C VAL A 200 5.36 -13.11 -4.06
N ILE A 201 4.88 -12.57 -2.95
CA ILE A 201 5.54 -12.61 -1.64
C ILE A 201 4.78 -13.59 -0.75
N SER A 202 5.50 -14.46 -0.05
CA SER A 202 4.96 -15.49 0.81
C SER A 202 5.48 -15.33 2.25
N ALA A 203 4.65 -15.64 3.24
CA ALA A 203 5.07 -15.78 4.63
C ALA A 203 6.00 -16.99 4.84
N GLU A 204 5.77 -18.06 4.09
CA GLU A 204 6.59 -19.26 4.13
C GLU A 204 7.78 -19.15 3.19
N LYS A 205 8.97 -19.56 3.66
CA LYS A 205 10.22 -19.53 2.85
C LYS A 205 10.13 -20.40 1.59
N SER A 206 9.37 -21.51 1.65
CA SER A 206 9.13 -22.40 0.52
C SER A 206 7.69 -22.90 0.62
N ALA A 207 6.86 -22.46 -0.30
CA ALA A 207 5.47 -22.85 -0.41
C ALA A 207 5.10 -23.05 -1.88
N ASN A 208 4.17 -23.98 -2.13
CA ASN A 208 3.66 -24.24 -3.48
C ASN A 208 2.33 -23.53 -3.67
N TYR A 209 2.18 -22.86 -4.79
CA TYR A 209 1.00 -22.10 -5.17
C TYR A 209 0.55 -22.47 -6.57
N LEU A 210 -0.72 -22.21 -6.83
CA LEU A 210 -1.33 -22.32 -8.15
C LEU A 210 -1.68 -20.92 -8.65
N ALA A 211 -1.35 -20.63 -9.90
CA ALA A 211 -1.74 -19.41 -10.58
C ALA A 211 -2.52 -19.70 -11.85
N LYS A 212 -3.51 -18.87 -12.15
CA LYS A 212 -4.30 -18.89 -13.36
C LYS A 212 -4.56 -17.49 -13.84
N LEU A 213 -4.42 -17.27 -15.15
CA LEU A 213 -4.80 -16.02 -15.79
C LEU A 213 -6.19 -16.17 -16.40
N GLU A 214 -7.09 -15.25 -16.11
CA GLU A 214 -8.41 -15.17 -16.72
C GLU A 214 -8.63 -13.76 -17.28
N ILE A 215 -9.19 -13.67 -18.48
CA ILE A 215 -9.49 -12.42 -19.18
C ILE A 215 -11.00 -12.31 -19.32
N PHE A 216 -11.56 -11.22 -18.80
CA PHE A 216 -12.98 -10.94 -18.83
C PHE A 216 -13.29 -9.75 -19.75
N ASP A 217 -14.46 -9.76 -20.37
CA ASP A 217 -14.99 -8.58 -21.04
C ASP A 217 -15.66 -7.60 -20.03
N LYS A 218 -16.13 -6.45 -20.54
CA LYS A 218 -16.80 -5.43 -19.71
C LYS A 218 -18.12 -5.92 -19.06
N ALA A 219 -18.71 -6.99 -19.59
CA ALA A 219 -19.91 -7.61 -19.04
C ALA A 219 -19.59 -8.73 -18.01
N GLY A 220 -18.32 -8.93 -17.68
CA GLY A 220 -17.88 -9.96 -16.74
C GLY A 220 -17.84 -11.38 -17.33
N LYS A 221 -17.95 -11.54 -18.66
CA LYS A 221 -17.86 -12.84 -19.31
C LYS A 221 -16.40 -13.20 -19.58
N CYS A 222 -15.95 -14.37 -19.12
CA CYS A 222 -14.62 -14.87 -19.40
C CYS A 222 -14.43 -15.09 -20.91
N LYS A 223 -13.38 -14.52 -21.49
CA LYS A 223 -13.03 -14.60 -22.92
C LYS A 223 -11.85 -15.51 -23.18
N ALA A 224 -10.92 -15.59 -22.26
CA ALA A 224 -9.76 -16.46 -22.32
C ALA A 224 -9.31 -16.81 -20.92
N GLN A 225 -8.64 -17.94 -20.78
CA GLN A 225 -8.01 -18.37 -19.53
C GLN A 225 -6.78 -19.22 -19.85
N SER A 226 -5.76 -19.10 -18.99
CA SER A 226 -4.58 -19.98 -19.06
C SER A 226 -4.86 -21.35 -18.47
N GLU A 227 -3.95 -22.29 -18.74
CA GLU A 227 -3.81 -23.46 -17.89
C GLU A 227 -3.39 -23.02 -16.48
N THR A 228 -3.62 -23.88 -15.49
CA THR A 228 -3.15 -23.65 -14.14
C THR A 228 -1.64 -23.89 -14.07
N LEU A 229 -0.89 -22.88 -13.64
CA LEU A 229 0.54 -22.95 -13.42
C LEU A 229 0.81 -23.26 -11.94
N GLU A 230 1.53 -24.34 -11.68
CA GLU A 230 2.11 -24.61 -10.36
C GLU A 230 3.48 -23.93 -10.25
N PHE A 231 3.73 -23.23 -9.14
CA PHE A 231 5.01 -22.60 -8.87
C PHE A 231 5.33 -22.65 -7.38
N SER A 232 6.63 -22.56 -7.05
CA SER A 232 7.11 -22.53 -5.68
C SER A 232 7.76 -21.18 -5.37
N THR A 233 7.58 -20.70 -4.15
CA THR A 233 8.38 -19.59 -3.65
C THR A 233 9.76 -20.08 -3.21
N ASN A 234 10.77 -19.26 -3.44
CA ASN A 234 12.12 -19.49 -2.93
C ASN A 234 12.56 -18.26 -2.12
N ASN A 235 12.93 -18.46 -0.86
CA ASN A 235 13.22 -17.36 0.07
C ASN A 235 12.09 -16.32 0.15
N ASN A 236 10.84 -16.77 0.27
CA ASN A 236 9.63 -15.94 0.34
C ASN A 236 9.23 -15.21 -0.95
N LEU A 237 9.88 -15.48 -2.08
CA LEU A 237 9.67 -14.77 -3.34
C LEU A 237 9.48 -15.73 -4.52
N SER A 238 8.55 -15.41 -5.43
CA SER A 238 8.45 -16.03 -6.75
C SER A 238 8.12 -14.98 -7.82
N LEU A 239 8.73 -15.13 -9.00
CA LEU A 239 8.36 -14.41 -10.21
C LEU A 239 7.63 -15.38 -11.14
N ILE A 240 6.36 -15.07 -11.44
CA ILE A 240 5.51 -15.89 -12.29
C ILE A 240 5.41 -15.24 -13.68
N HIS A 241 5.57 -16.03 -14.72
CA HIS A 241 5.32 -15.62 -16.10
C HIS A 241 4.21 -16.48 -16.70
N ILE A 242 3.08 -15.87 -17.06
CA ILE A 242 1.95 -16.53 -17.70
C ILE A 242 1.72 -15.92 -19.07
N SER A 243 1.63 -16.75 -20.10
CA SER A 243 1.38 -16.31 -21.47
C SER A 243 0.20 -17.08 -22.06
N GLU A 244 -0.78 -16.34 -22.59
CA GLU A 244 -2.01 -16.92 -23.14
C GLU A 244 -2.34 -16.36 -24.52
N PRO A 245 -2.65 -17.22 -25.51
CA PRO A 245 -3.21 -16.76 -26.77
C PRO A 245 -4.67 -16.31 -26.55
N THR A 246 -4.99 -15.08 -26.91
CA THR A 246 -6.37 -14.60 -26.97
C THR A 246 -7.03 -15.16 -28.24
N ARG A 247 -7.91 -16.15 -28.10
CA ARG A 247 -8.69 -16.63 -29.26
C ARG A 247 -9.54 -15.50 -29.81
N ARG A 248 -9.37 -15.17 -31.11
CA ARG A 248 -10.32 -14.32 -31.84
C ARG A 248 -11.71 -14.99 -31.78
N SER A 249 -12.66 -14.39 -31.06
CA SER A 249 -14.06 -14.61 -31.37
C SER A 249 -14.33 -13.93 -32.70
N TYR A 250 -14.48 -14.69 -33.77
CA TYR A 250 -15.04 -14.17 -34.99
C TYR A 250 -16.44 -13.68 -34.66
N ILE A 251 -16.65 -12.36 -34.75
CA ILE A 251 -17.98 -11.80 -34.84
C ILE A 251 -18.38 -12.03 -36.30
N SER A 252 -19.20 -13.03 -36.52
CA SER A 252 -19.96 -13.18 -37.75
C SER A 252 -21.17 -12.26 -37.73
#